data_8b31df07b512b16880307d8949a28eb2
#
_entry.id   8b31df07b512b16880307d8949a28eb2
#
_cell.length_a   1.000
_cell.length_b   1.000
_cell.length_c   1.000
_cell.angle_alpha   90.00
_cell.angle_beta   90.00
_cell.angle_gamma   90.00
#
_symmetry.space_group_name_H-M   'P 1'
#
loop_
_entity.id
_entity.type
_entity.pdbx_description
1 polymer ?
#
loop_
_entity_poly.entity_id
_entity_poly.type
_entity_poly.pdbx_seq_one_letter_code
_entity_poly.pdbx_strand_id
1 'polypeptide(L)'
;MKRGTMVGTLLLVLLSFCQLRAQGQQPASKSGQASASQSTPSTPLPETLDDTLEAGDDELTVPARDLVKWNEFEGDSASVRVGAGFLYEYAAYSQDEASKQQFALFPKAEIRDARFIFKGSFGADRRVTWSAGIMYDAASTKDFLVRETGVMVAVPRLSGHIFVGRTKEGFSLNKIMVGYAGWTMERATISDALIPILADGVKWLGYAPKKHLLWNLGVFMDALSENQSFSTYDHQVIGRIVWLPVENEETVLHIGLDLRYGKPDDGILRNKSRPEVFEAPFFIDTGSFPAKSTTTADFETYYRPGPLLIGNEYYVQKVNAPDKGDPFFQGVDSVVSWVATGETRTYNTRGGFFEQVSPRHPVFQGGRGAWEIVNRFSYSDLTSGPVQGGKFWRFTPMVNWYLSDNVRLEMTYGYGSLNRFGLTGNTQFFQTRIQLQL
;
A
#
# COMPACT_ATOMS: atom_id res chain seq x y z
N MET A 1 -29.40 26.44 -13.32
CA MET A 1 -30.11 25.87 -12.17
C MET A 1 -30.37 24.38 -12.41
N LYS A 2 -29.59 23.52 -11.74
CA LYS A 2 -29.82 22.07 -11.47
C LYS A 2 -28.46 21.47 -10.99
N ARG A 3 -28.06 21.77 -9.77
CA ARG A 3 -26.85 21.20 -9.11
C ARG A 3 -27.12 20.71 -7.67
N GLY A 4 -28.36 20.41 -7.33
CA GLY A 4 -28.75 20.06 -5.95
C GLY A 4 -29.12 18.59 -5.66
N THR A 5 -29.15 17.71 -6.66
CA THR A 5 -29.80 16.39 -6.53
C THR A 5 -28.83 15.22 -6.28
N MET A 6 -27.54 15.39 -6.48
CA MET A 6 -26.59 14.23 -6.41
C MET A 6 -26.02 13.95 -5.01
N VAL A 7 -25.96 14.97 -4.15
CA VAL A 7 -25.43 14.79 -2.77
C VAL A 7 -26.47 14.13 -1.86
N GLY A 8 -27.77 14.37 -2.11
CA GLY A 8 -28.86 13.77 -1.34
C GLY A 8 -29.02 12.26 -1.51
N THR A 9 -28.67 11.74 -2.68
CA THR A 9 -28.86 10.31 -3.01
C THR A 9 -27.77 9.43 -2.35
N LEU A 10 -26.56 9.93 -2.17
CA LEU A 10 -25.49 9.19 -1.52
C LEU A 10 -25.71 9.03 -0.01
N LEU A 11 -26.29 10.06 0.63
CA LEU A 11 -26.63 10.01 2.05
C LEU A 11 -27.79 9.03 2.34
N LEU A 12 -28.74 8.92 1.43
CA LEU A 12 -29.89 8.00 1.53
C LEU A 12 -29.50 6.52 1.40
N VAL A 13 -28.49 6.20 0.56
CA VAL A 13 -27.98 4.83 0.44
C VAL A 13 -27.27 4.37 1.73
N LEU A 14 -26.53 5.25 2.39
CA LEU A 14 -25.87 4.95 3.67
C LEU A 14 -26.89 4.75 4.82
N LEU A 15 -27.97 5.52 4.82
CA LEU A 15 -29.04 5.39 5.83
C LEU A 15 -29.89 4.14 5.62
N SER A 16 -30.10 3.69 4.38
CA SER A 16 -30.86 2.47 4.08
C SER A 16 -30.15 1.20 4.55
N PHE A 17 -28.81 1.16 4.53
CA PHE A 17 -28.04 0.04 5.09
C PHE A 17 -28.11 -0.05 6.61
N CYS A 18 -28.29 1.06 7.32
CA CYS A 18 -28.49 1.07 8.77
C CYS A 18 -29.87 0.53 9.19
N GLN A 19 -30.93 0.72 8.38
CA GLN A 19 -32.28 0.30 8.75
C GLN A 19 -32.55 -1.21 8.55
N LEU A 20 -31.84 -1.87 7.65
CA LEU A 20 -32.00 -3.31 7.38
C LEU A 20 -31.45 -4.22 8.49
N ARG A 21 -30.67 -3.70 9.43
CA ARG A 21 -30.06 -4.49 10.52
C ARG A 21 -30.82 -4.40 11.86
N ALA A 22 -31.81 -3.55 11.96
CA ALA A 22 -32.57 -3.31 13.24
C ALA A 22 -33.77 -4.25 13.45
N GLN A 23 -34.08 -5.15 12.52
CA GLN A 23 -35.29 -6.00 12.60
C GLN A 23 -35.06 -7.49 12.90
N GLY A 24 -33.91 -7.88 13.42
CA GLY A 24 -33.62 -9.30 13.63
C GLY A 24 -32.92 -9.68 14.91
N GLN A 25 -33.42 -9.31 16.09
CA GLN A 25 -33.05 -10.01 17.35
C GLN A 25 -34.11 -9.81 18.43
N GLN A 26 -34.91 -10.84 18.66
CA GLN A 26 -35.54 -11.10 19.95
C GLN A 26 -34.75 -12.19 20.70
N PRO A 27 -34.61 -12.08 22.04
CA PRO A 27 -33.78 -12.98 22.82
C PRO A 27 -34.54 -14.22 23.23
N ALA A 28 -33.94 -15.39 23.08
CA ALA A 28 -34.39 -16.62 23.72
C ALA A 28 -33.44 -16.99 24.87
N SER A 29 -33.95 -16.91 26.08
CA SER A 29 -33.35 -17.46 27.27
C SER A 29 -33.46 -18.99 27.28
N LYS A 30 -32.40 -19.71 27.66
CA LYS A 30 -32.48 -20.78 28.68
C LYS A 30 -31.14 -21.43 28.96
N SER A 31 -30.93 -21.57 30.25
CA SER A 31 -29.97 -22.34 31.03
C SER A 31 -29.68 -23.78 30.57
N GLY A 32 -28.42 -24.20 30.71
CA GLY A 32 -28.00 -25.60 30.65
C GLY A 32 -26.56 -25.77 31.13
N GLN A 33 -26.40 -26.55 32.16
CA GLN A 33 -25.24 -26.78 33.02
C GLN A 33 -23.95 -27.19 32.34
N ALA A 34 -22.87 -26.86 33.03
CA ALA A 34 -21.48 -27.23 32.79
C ALA A 34 -21.25 -28.75 32.81
N SER A 35 -20.41 -29.18 31.87
CA SER A 35 -19.62 -30.38 32.03
C SER A 35 -18.16 -29.99 31.74
N ALA A 36 -17.34 -30.09 32.77
CA ALA A 36 -15.90 -29.82 32.69
C ALA A 36 -15.24 -31.01 31.97
N SER A 37 -14.75 -30.75 30.76
CA SER A 37 -13.77 -31.62 30.13
C SER A 37 -12.38 -31.05 30.32
N GLN A 38 -11.49 -31.83 30.92
CA GLN A 38 -10.09 -31.54 31.14
C GLN A 38 -9.43 -31.23 29.81
N SER A 39 -8.93 -29.99 29.65
CA SER A 39 -8.08 -29.62 28.56
C SER A 39 -6.69 -30.19 28.74
N THR A 40 -6.32 -31.11 27.89
CA THR A 40 -4.92 -31.45 27.59
C THR A 40 -4.19 -30.17 27.19
N PRO A 41 -2.95 -29.93 27.63
CA PRO A 41 -2.19 -28.77 27.19
C PRO A 41 -1.92 -28.93 25.70
N SER A 42 -2.58 -28.12 24.90
CA SER A 42 -2.28 -27.94 23.48
C SER A 42 -0.88 -27.37 23.37
N THR A 43 0.02 -28.08 22.75
CA THR A 43 1.28 -27.57 22.22
C THR A 43 0.91 -26.29 21.42
N PRO A 44 1.60 -25.15 21.60
CA PRO A 44 1.33 -23.98 20.77
C PRO A 44 1.50 -24.41 19.31
N LEU A 45 0.44 -24.30 18.54
CA LEU A 45 0.52 -24.40 17.09
C LEU A 45 1.58 -23.39 16.62
N PRO A 46 2.48 -23.77 15.70
CA PRO A 46 3.38 -22.82 15.10
C PRO A 46 2.53 -21.66 14.55
N GLU A 47 2.98 -20.45 14.84
CA GLU A 47 2.37 -19.19 14.37
C GLU A 47 1.86 -19.38 12.96
N THR A 48 0.58 -19.14 12.76
CA THR A 48 -0.12 -19.49 11.55
C THR A 48 0.48 -18.76 10.36
N LEU A 49 0.70 -19.46 9.28
CA LEU A 49 1.22 -18.97 7.99
C LEU A 49 0.39 -17.82 7.39
N ASP A 50 -0.79 -17.53 7.96
CA ASP A 50 -1.64 -16.40 7.59
C ASP A 50 -0.91 -15.04 7.62
N ASP A 51 -0.03 -14.84 8.59
CA ASP A 51 0.74 -13.61 8.73
C ASP A 51 1.79 -13.40 7.62
N THR A 52 2.08 -14.40 6.81
CA THR A 52 3.16 -14.37 5.83
C THR A 52 2.75 -14.00 4.42
N LEU A 53 1.49 -14.21 4.09
CA LEU A 53 0.92 -13.71 2.83
C LEU A 53 0.84 -12.18 2.80
N GLU A 54 0.82 -11.56 3.97
CA GLU A 54 0.72 -10.11 4.14
C GLU A 54 2.04 -9.38 3.90
N ALA A 55 3.14 -10.13 3.86
CA ALA A 55 4.46 -9.56 3.68
C ALA A 55 4.66 -9.06 2.24
N GLY A 56 4.40 -7.80 2.03
CA GLY A 56 4.68 -7.10 0.78
C GLY A 56 3.54 -7.07 -0.22
N ASP A 57 2.39 -7.62 0.12
CA ASP A 57 1.22 -7.60 -0.76
C ASP A 57 0.23 -6.51 -0.37
N ASP A 58 -0.48 -5.94 -1.34
CA ASP A 58 -1.60 -5.01 -1.13
C ASP A 58 -2.84 -5.76 -0.61
N GLU A 59 -2.66 -6.58 0.39
CA GLU A 59 -3.74 -7.37 0.90
C GLU A 59 -4.60 -6.62 1.89
N LEU A 60 -5.86 -6.98 1.92
CA LEU A 60 -6.80 -6.56 2.92
C LEU A 60 -6.45 -7.28 4.23
N THR A 61 -5.57 -6.69 5.03
CA THR A 61 -5.30 -7.18 6.37
C THR A 61 -6.57 -7.04 7.19
N VAL A 62 -7.01 -8.14 7.75
CA VAL A 62 -8.16 -8.13 8.62
C VAL A 62 -7.67 -8.50 10.01
N PRO A 63 -7.75 -7.57 10.98
CA PRO A 63 -7.53 -7.88 12.39
C PRO A 63 -8.43 -9.04 12.79
N ALA A 64 -8.02 -9.83 13.76
CA ALA A 64 -8.80 -10.97 14.26
C ALA A 64 -10.27 -10.60 14.41
N ARG A 65 -11.13 -11.20 13.60
CA ARG A 65 -12.57 -10.90 13.57
C ARG A 65 -13.33 -11.94 14.35
N ASP A 66 -14.11 -11.49 15.31
CA ASP A 66 -15.26 -12.25 15.85
C ASP A 66 -16.51 -12.17 14.95
N LEU A 67 -16.35 -11.78 13.69
CA LEU A 67 -17.46 -11.61 12.74
C LEU A 67 -17.76 -12.91 11.99
N VAL A 68 -18.99 -13.04 11.51
CA VAL A 68 -19.45 -14.17 10.70
C VAL A 68 -18.47 -14.41 9.55
N LYS A 69 -17.78 -15.54 9.56
CA LYS A 69 -16.75 -15.93 8.59
C LYS A 69 -17.34 -16.43 7.27
N TRP A 70 -18.29 -15.69 6.69
CA TRP A 70 -18.95 -16.08 5.44
C TRP A 70 -17.99 -16.12 4.24
N ASN A 71 -16.86 -15.39 4.33
CA ASN A 71 -15.84 -15.27 3.31
C ASN A 71 -14.61 -16.17 3.57
N GLU A 72 -14.64 -16.97 4.63
CA GLU A 72 -13.57 -17.91 5.00
C GLU A 72 -14.10 -19.33 5.02
N PHE A 73 -13.37 -20.22 4.37
CA PHE A 73 -13.56 -21.66 4.44
C PHE A 73 -12.31 -22.29 5.04
N GLU A 74 -12.48 -23.04 6.10
CA GLU A 74 -11.41 -23.74 6.79
C GLU A 74 -11.72 -25.23 6.87
N GLY A 75 -10.92 -26.05 6.18
CA GLY A 75 -10.99 -27.50 6.20
C GLY A 75 -9.70 -28.11 6.73
N ASP A 76 -9.68 -29.44 6.91
CA ASP A 76 -8.53 -30.16 7.49
C ASP A 76 -7.23 -30.01 6.68
N SER A 77 -7.34 -29.92 5.36
CA SER A 77 -6.19 -29.91 4.43
C SER A 77 -6.06 -28.65 3.60
N ALA A 78 -7.03 -27.74 3.65
CA ALA A 78 -7.01 -26.51 2.86
C ALA A 78 -7.86 -25.42 3.52
N SER A 79 -7.46 -24.17 3.33
CA SER A 79 -8.28 -22.99 3.63
C SER A 79 -8.45 -22.14 2.38
N VAL A 80 -9.54 -21.39 2.34
CA VAL A 80 -9.81 -20.37 1.32
C VAL A 80 -10.45 -19.17 1.99
N ARG A 81 -9.95 -17.98 1.68
CA ARG A 81 -10.51 -16.70 2.09
C ARG A 81 -10.75 -15.84 0.87
N VAL A 82 -11.85 -15.12 0.85
CA VAL A 82 -12.20 -14.17 -0.20
C VAL A 82 -12.18 -12.77 0.38
N GLY A 83 -11.38 -11.88 -0.20
CA GLY A 83 -11.32 -10.47 0.12
C GLY A 83 -11.78 -9.63 -1.07
N ALA A 84 -12.22 -8.41 -0.78
CA ALA A 84 -12.57 -7.43 -1.78
C ALA A 84 -12.15 -6.03 -1.31
N GLY A 85 -11.83 -5.15 -2.25
CA GLY A 85 -11.51 -3.77 -1.96
C GLY A 85 -12.10 -2.83 -3.00
N PHE A 86 -12.52 -1.66 -2.54
CA PHE A 86 -13.07 -0.62 -3.40
C PHE A 86 -12.65 0.76 -2.90
N LEU A 87 -12.11 1.58 -3.80
CA LEU A 87 -11.74 2.97 -3.55
C LEU A 87 -12.47 3.87 -4.53
N TYR A 88 -13.17 4.86 -4.01
CA TYR A 88 -13.78 5.92 -4.81
C TYR A 88 -13.26 7.27 -4.35
N GLU A 89 -12.78 8.06 -5.30
CA GLU A 89 -12.10 9.32 -5.04
C GLU A 89 -12.78 10.49 -5.72
N TYR A 90 -12.59 11.66 -5.13
CA TYR A 90 -12.86 12.95 -5.75
C TYR A 90 -11.67 13.87 -5.53
N ALA A 91 -11.23 14.53 -6.59
CA ALA A 91 -10.18 15.54 -6.54
C ALA A 91 -10.67 16.88 -7.12
N ALA A 92 -10.23 17.98 -6.51
CA ALA A 92 -10.42 19.33 -7.01
C ALA A 92 -9.13 20.14 -6.82
N TYR A 93 -8.96 21.19 -7.61
CA TYR A 93 -7.69 21.91 -7.70
C TYR A 93 -7.89 23.43 -7.70
N SER A 94 -6.89 24.15 -7.15
CA SER A 94 -6.71 25.57 -7.36
C SER A 94 -5.28 25.79 -7.85
N GLN A 95 -5.12 26.48 -9.00
CA GLN A 95 -3.85 26.63 -9.69
C GLN A 95 -3.52 28.11 -9.89
N ASP A 96 -2.24 28.47 -9.76
CA ASP A 96 -1.75 29.74 -10.29
C ASP A 96 -1.63 29.70 -11.83
N GLU A 97 -1.36 30.85 -12.45
CA GLU A 97 -1.31 30.94 -13.91
C GLU A 97 -0.17 30.09 -14.52
N ALA A 98 0.96 29.98 -13.84
CA ALA A 98 2.07 29.16 -14.29
C ALA A 98 1.73 27.65 -14.23
N SER A 99 1.06 27.21 -13.17
CA SER A 99 0.58 25.84 -13.06
C SER A 99 -0.46 25.51 -14.13
N LYS A 100 -1.39 26.42 -14.44
CA LYS A 100 -2.36 26.24 -15.53
C LYS A 100 -1.70 26.11 -16.90
N GLN A 101 -0.58 26.84 -17.13
CA GLN A 101 0.19 26.71 -18.37
C GLN A 101 0.91 25.34 -18.47
N GLN A 102 1.30 24.76 -17.33
CA GLN A 102 1.89 23.40 -17.32
C GLN A 102 0.83 22.32 -17.56
N PHE A 103 -0.28 22.38 -16.81
CA PHE A 103 -1.39 21.42 -16.89
C PHE A 103 -2.72 22.09 -16.56
N ALA A 104 -3.74 21.90 -17.39
CA ALA A 104 -5.11 22.28 -17.05
C ALA A 104 -5.72 21.17 -16.18
N LEU A 105 -6.00 21.45 -14.91
CA LEU A 105 -6.60 20.48 -13.96
C LEU A 105 -8.08 20.82 -13.75
N PHE A 106 -8.92 19.79 -13.79
CA PHE A 106 -10.36 19.90 -13.57
C PHE A 106 -10.82 18.99 -12.46
N PRO A 107 -11.80 19.40 -11.67
CA PRO A 107 -12.40 18.52 -10.67
C PRO A 107 -12.92 17.23 -11.30
N LYS A 108 -12.61 16.09 -10.67
CA LYS A 108 -12.97 14.75 -11.18
C LYS A 108 -13.25 13.80 -10.04
N ALA A 109 -14.18 12.87 -10.28
CA ALA A 109 -14.43 11.74 -9.40
C ALA A 109 -14.24 10.44 -10.20
N GLU A 110 -13.54 9.47 -9.62
CA GLU A 110 -13.26 8.19 -10.27
C GLU A 110 -13.27 7.01 -9.28
N ILE A 111 -13.48 5.81 -9.81
CA ILE A 111 -13.11 4.58 -9.12
C ILE A 111 -11.59 4.48 -9.21
N ARG A 112 -10.92 4.58 -8.06
CA ARG A 112 -9.46 4.46 -7.97
C ARG A 112 -9.02 3.01 -8.05
N ASP A 113 -9.77 2.14 -7.40
CA ASP A 113 -9.44 0.72 -7.28
C ASP A 113 -10.71 -0.10 -7.05
N ALA A 114 -10.79 -1.25 -7.68
CA ALA A 114 -11.76 -2.29 -7.39
C ALA A 114 -11.07 -3.63 -7.58
N ARG A 115 -10.97 -4.44 -6.51
CA ARG A 115 -10.23 -5.69 -6.53
C ARG A 115 -10.94 -6.83 -5.81
N PHE A 116 -10.63 -8.05 -6.23
CA PHE A 116 -10.95 -9.28 -5.53
C PHE A 116 -9.68 -10.07 -5.29
N ILE A 117 -9.54 -10.60 -4.08
CA ILE A 117 -8.38 -11.35 -3.65
C ILE A 117 -8.85 -12.67 -3.07
N PHE A 118 -8.26 -13.75 -3.55
CA PHE A 118 -8.46 -15.10 -3.04
C PHE A 118 -7.15 -15.55 -2.42
N LYS A 119 -7.21 -16.03 -1.21
CA LYS A 119 -6.06 -16.54 -0.48
C LYS A 119 -6.40 -17.90 0.12
N GLY A 120 -5.38 -18.66 0.45
CA GLY A 120 -5.57 -19.88 1.17
C GLY A 120 -4.27 -20.60 1.48
N SER A 121 -4.41 -21.74 2.11
CA SER A 121 -3.29 -22.63 2.45
C SER A 121 -3.59 -24.07 2.07
N PHE A 122 -2.54 -24.83 1.90
CA PHE A 122 -2.59 -26.26 1.66
C PHE A 122 -1.78 -27.03 2.72
N GLY A 123 -2.21 -28.29 2.97
CA GLY A 123 -1.60 -29.18 3.92
C GLY A 123 -2.09 -28.97 5.35
N ALA A 124 -2.03 -29.99 6.17
CA ALA A 124 -2.43 -29.93 7.57
C ALA A 124 -1.53 -28.98 8.40
N ASP A 125 -0.28 -28.82 7.98
CA ASP A 125 0.71 -27.93 8.61
C ASP A 125 0.72 -26.50 8.05
N ARG A 126 -0.15 -26.22 7.07
CA ARG A 126 -0.33 -24.88 6.46
C ARG A 126 0.95 -24.22 5.95
N ARG A 127 1.99 -25.00 5.59
CA ARG A 127 3.28 -24.48 5.11
C ARG A 127 3.25 -23.90 3.72
N VAL A 128 2.26 -24.26 2.94
CA VAL A 128 2.08 -23.76 1.58
C VAL A 128 0.86 -22.89 1.57
N THR A 129 1.07 -21.61 1.26
CA THR A 129 0.01 -20.64 1.10
C THR A 129 -0.05 -20.16 -0.34
N TRP A 130 -1.18 -19.66 -0.78
CA TRP A 130 -1.37 -19.17 -2.12
C TRP A 130 -2.27 -17.93 -2.13
N SER A 131 -2.05 -17.08 -3.09
CA SER A 131 -2.91 -15.93 -3.37
C SER A 131 -3.23 -15.86 -4.86
N ALA A 132 -4.39 -15.31 -5.20
CA ALA A 132 -4.78 -14.95 -6.56
C ALA A 132 -5.64 -13.70 -6.51
N GLY A 133 -5.21 -12.64 -7.18
CA GLY A 133 -5.89 -11.35 -7.18
C GLY A 133 -6.24 -10.89 -8.58
N ILE A 134 -7.38 -10.21 -8.69
CA ILE A 134 -7.76 -9.43 -9.87
C ILE A 134 -8.09 -8.01 -9.44
N MET A 135 -7.73 -7.03 -10.28
CA MET A 135 -7.92 -5.62 -10.00
C MET A 135 -8.39 -4.89 -11.25
N TYR A 136 -9.29 -3.94 -11.08
CA TYR A 136 -9.67 -3.01 -12.12
C TYR A 136 -8.55 -2.00 -12.38
N ASP A 137 -8.04 -1.93 -13.61
CA ASP A 137 -7.04 -0.93 -14.03
C ASP A 137 -7.70 0.40 -14.41
N ALA A 138 -8.02 1.17 -13.42
CA ALA A 138 -8.61 2.50 -13.61
C ALA A 138 -7.67 3.50 -14.29
N ALA A 139 -6.34 3.26 -14.19
CA ALA A 139 -5.32 4.20 -14.66
C ALA A 139 -5.06 4.10 -16.18
N SER A 140 -5.29 2.95 -16.80
CA SER A 140 -4.87 2.67 -18.17
C SER A 140 -5.97 2.04 -19.01
N THR A 141 -6.10 0.71 -18.98
CA THR A 141 -6.96 -0.04 -19.90
C THR A 141 -8.44 0.01 -19.55
N LYS A 142 -8.77 0.30 -18.29
CA LYS A 142 -10.12 0.18 -17.69
C LYS A 142 -10.68 -1.24 -17.76
N ASP A 143 -9.80 -2.22 -17.80
CA ASP A 143 -10.10 -3.65 -17.77
C ASP A 143 -9.64 -4.28 -16.45
N PHE A 144 -10.00 -5.53 -16.20
CA PHE A 144 -9.49 -6.28 -15.06
C PHE A 144 -8.15 -6.93 -15.40
N LEU A 145 -7.18 -6.75 -14.52
CA LEU A 145 -5.84 -7.32 -14.61
C LEU A 145 -5.62 -8.34 -13.50
N VAL A 146 -4.77 -9.34 -13.80
CA VAL A 146 -4.22 -10.23 -12.76
C VAL A 146 -3.26 -9.44 -11.89
N ARG A 147 -3.52 -9.43 -10.60
CA ARG A 147 -2.72 -8.76 -9.59
C ARG A 147 -1.80 -9.74 -8.84
N GLU A 148 -1.48 -9.50 -7.57
CA GLU A 148 -0.65 -10.41 -6.79
C GLU A 148 -1.21 -11.83 -6.90
N THR A 149 -0.40 -12.74 -7.44
CA THR A 149 -0.79 -14.11 -7.68
C THR A 149 0.43 -14.99 -7.55
N GLY A 150 0.39 -15.97 -6.65
CA GLY A 150 1.54 -16.83 -6.45
C GLY A 150 1.37 -17.81 -5.29
N VAL A 151 2.47 -18.46 -5.00
CA VAL A 151 2.57 -19.47 -3.93
C VAL A 151 3.74 -19.10 -3.02
N MET A 152 3.51 -19.19 -1.73
CA MET A 152 4.52 -19.00 -0.69
C MET A 152 4.71 -20.29 0.09
N VAL A 153 5.96 -20.65 0.32
CA VAL A 153 6.33 -21.86 1.08
C VAL A 153 7.16 -21.47 2.29
N ALA A 154 6.72 -21.85 3.46
CA ALA A 154 7.52 -21.71 4.69
C ALA A 154 8.72 -22.65 4.66
N VAL A 155 9.92 -22.08 4.83
CA VAL A 155 11.19 -22.82 4.87
C VAL A 155 11.92 -22.47 6.16
N PRO A 156 11.60 -23.13 7.30
CA PRO A 156 12.18 -22.79 8.62
C PRO A 156 13.71 -22.84 8.65
N ARG A 157 14.33 -23.71 7.85
CA ARG A 157 15.78 -23.81 7.73
C ARG A 157 16.42 -22.54 7.15
N LEU A 158 15.68 -21.74 6.40
CA LEU A 158 16.08 -20.46 5.85
C LEU A 158 15.56 -19.27 6.68
N SER A 159 15.00 -19.56 7.88
CA SER A 159 14.42 -18.54 8.77
C SER A 159 13.40 -17.65 8.05
N GLY A 160 12.55 -18.25 7.19
CA GLY A 160 11.61 -17.46 6.42
C GLY A 160 10.82 -18.24 5.38
N HIS A 161 10.41 -17.54 4.35
CA HIS A 161 9.51 -18.02 3.31
C HIS A 161 10.07 -17.73 1.92
N ILE A 162 9.76 -18.58 0.98
CA ILE A 162 10.04 -18.38 -0.44
C ILE A 162 8.69 -18.18 -1.14
N PHE A 163 8.53 -17.04 -1.78
CA PHE A 163 7.39 -16.74 -2.66
C PHE A 163 7.79 -16.91 -4.11
N VAL A 164 6.88 -17.43 -4.93
CA VAL A 164 7.02 -17.55 -6.38
C VAL A 164 5.74 -17.06 -7.03
N GLY A 165 5.84 -16.11 -7.93
CA GLY A 165 4.71 -15.54 -8.67
C GLY A 165 4.81 -14.04 -8.87
N ARG A 166 3.66 -13.41 -9.08
CA ARG A 166 3.52 -11.96 -9.23
C ARG A 166 3.28 -11.31 -7.88
N THR A 167 4.11 -10.34 -7.52
CA THR A 167 4.03 -9.62 -6.24
C THR A 167 4.74 -8.29 -6.31
N LYS A 168 4.65 -7.49 -5.26
CA LYS A 168 5.56 -6.37 -5.04
C LYS A 168 6.99 -6.87 -4.81
N GLU A 169 7.94 -6.15 -5.34
CA GLU A 169 9.35 -6.57 -5.32
C GLU A 169 9.93 -6.70 -3.91
N GLY A 170 9.37 -5.99 -2.93
CA GLY A 170 9.92 -5.94 -1.58
C GLY A 170 11.00 -4.88 -1.41
N PHE A 171 10.82 -3.74 -2.03
CA PHE A 171 11.68 -2.56 -1.97
C PHE A 171 10.87 -1.37 -1.44
N SER A 172 11.39 -0.60 -0.48
CA SER A 172 10.77 0.56 0.18
C SER A 172 9.57 0.19 1.06
N LEU A 173 9.54 0.64 2.31
CA LEU A 173 8.40 0.43 3.20
C LEU A 173 7.13 1.05 2.63
N ASN A 174 7.23 2.27 2.10
CA ASN A 174 6.11 2.96 1.47
C ASN A 174 5.51 2.16 0.30
N LYS A 175 6.37 1.46 -0.48
CA LYS A 175 5.94 0.69 -1.65
C LYS A 175 5.36 -0.67 -1.29
N ILE A 176 5.97 -1.39 -0.34
CA ILE A 176 5.51 -2.71 0.07
C ILE A 176 4.27 -2.66 0.96
N MET A 177 4.10 -1.57 1.71
CA MET A 177 2.92 -1.40 2.56
C MET A 177 1.64 -1.60 1.75
N VAL A 178 0.67 -2.28 2.34
CA VAL A 178 -0.63 -2.53 1.73
C VAL A 178 -1.29 -1.21 1.35
N GLY A 179 -1.77 -1.06 0.12
CA GLY A 179 -2.34 0.21 -0.35
C GLY A 179 -3.53 0.67 0.49
N TYR A 180 -4.32 -0.27 1.00
CA TYR A 180 -5.44 -0.01 1.90
C TYR A 180 -5.01 0.28 3.34
N ALA A 181 -3.79 -0.08 3.73
CA ALA A 181 -3.22 0.23 5.04
C ALA A 181 -2.45 1.55 5.08
N GLY A 182 -2.21 2.17 3.93
CA GLY A 182 -1.48 3.42 3.79
C GLY A 182 -2.02 4.53 4.69
N TRP A 183 -1.14 5.36 5.19
CA TRP A 183 -1.52 6.58 5.92
C TRP A 183 -1.89 7.73 5.00
N THR A 184 -1.49 7.71 3.73
CA THR A 184 -1.86 8.69 2.71
C THR A 184 -2.65 8.04 1.58
N MET A 185 -3.46 8.81 0.86
CA MET A 185 -4.26 8.30 -0.25
C MET A 185 -3.40 7.68 -1.35
N GLU A 186 -2.33 8.37 -1.74
CA GLU A 186 -1.41 7.90 -2.76
C GLU A 186 0.02 7.86 -2.22
N ARG A 187 0.87 7.03 -2.81
CA ARG A 187 2.29 6.95 -2.47
C ARG A 187 3.05 8.21 -2.89
N ALA A 188 4.26 8.35 -2.38
CA ALA A 188 5.14 9.45 -2.76
C ALA A 188 5.41 9.45 -4.26
N THR A 189 5.39 10.63 -4.86
CA THR A 189 5.70 10.85 -6.26
C THR A 189 7.01 10.17 -6.68
N ILE A 190 8.05 10.21 -5.83
CA ILE A 190 9.34 9.59 -6.13
C ILE A 190 9.28 8.06 -6.10
N SER A 191 8.60 7.46 -5.12
CA SER A 191 8.50 6.00 -5.03
C SER A 191 7.73 5.42 -6.23
N ASP A 192 6.67 6.10 -6.66
CA ASP A 192 5.90 5.68 -7.84
C ASP A 192 6.65 5.92 -9.15
N ALA A 193 7.55 6.90 -9.21
CA ALA A 193 8.36 7.16 -10.39
C ALA A 193 9.47 6.13 -10.59
N LEU A 194 10.10 5.65 -9.51
CA LEU A 194 11.32 4.85 -9.58
C LEU A 194 11.08 3.33 -9.41
N ILE A 195 9.96 2.94 -8.78
CA ILE A 195 9.73 1.54 -8.37
C ILE A 195 8.44 1.03 -9.03
N PRO A 196 8.50 -0.11 -9.76
CA PRO A 196 7.30 -0.72 -10.34
C PRO A 196 6.29 -1.14 -9.26
N ILE A 197 5.03 -1.26 -9.66
CA ILE A 197 3.95 -1.65 -8.75
C ILE A 197 4.04 -3.15 -8.44
N LEU A 198 4.24 -3.97 -9.48
CA LEU A 198 4.31 -5.43 -9.41
C LEU A 198 5.41 -5.94 -10.34
N ALA A 199 5.95 -7.11 -10.01
CA ALA A 199 6.88 -7.86 -10.84
C ALA A 199 6.69 -9.35 -10.65
N ASP A 200 7.11 -10.16 -11.63
CA ASP A 200 6.97 -11.62 -11.62
C ASP A 200 8.31 -12.23 -11.23
N GLY A 201 8.35 -13.06 -10.18
CA GLY A 201 9.64 -13.59 -9.77
C GLY A 201 9.62 -14.48 -8.54
N VAL A 202 10.79 -14.56 -7.93
CA VAL A 202 11.04 -15.32 -6.71
C VAL A 202 11.60 -14.40 -5.66
N LYS A 203 11.01 -14.38 -4.48
CA LYS A 203 11.53 -13.63 -3.33
C LYS A 203 11.68 -14.52 -2.10
N TRP A 204 12.70 -14.24 -1.32
CA TRP A 204 12.95 -14.83 -0.02
C TRP A 204 12.75 -13.77 1.05
N LEU A 205 11.71 -13.96 1.87
CA LEU A 205 11.40 -13.14 3.03
C LEU A 205 11.90 -13.85 4.27
N GLY A 206 12.63 -13.18 5.12
CA GLY A 206 13.15 -13.78 6.33
C GLY A 206 13.13 -12.84 7.52
N TYR A 207 13.08 -13.44 8.70
CA TYR A 207 13.13 -12.75 9.97
C TYR A 207 13.95 -13.53 10.99
N ALA A 208 14.89 -12.85 11.64
CA ALA A 208 15.71 -13.39 12.73
C ALA A 208 15.38 -12.63 14.03
N PRO A 209 14.40 -13.10 14.83
CA PRO A 209 13.91 -12.37 16.03
C PRO A 209 15.01 -12.02 17.01
N LYS A 210 15.93 -12.96 17.29
CA LYS A 210 17.06 -12.76 18.22
C LYS A 210 18.05 -11.68 17.78
N LYS A 211 18.05 -11.32 16.49
CA LYS A 211 18.92 -10.29 15.91
C LYS A 211 18.15 -9.02 15.58
N HIS A 212 16.83 -9.03 15.75
CA HIS A 212 15.93 -7.96 15.31
C HIS A 212 16.17 -7.56 13.85
N LEU A 213 16.38 -8.57 13.00
CA LEU A 213 16.75 -8.38 11.60
C LEU A 213 15.75 -9.09 10.70
N LEU A 214 15.22 -8.37 9.72
CA LEU A 214 14.42 -8.94 8.64
C LEU A 214 15.04 -8.60 7.29
N TRP A 215 14.72 -9.41 6.28
CA TRP A 215 15.21 -9.19 4.92
C TRP A 215 14.19 -9.63 3.88
N ASN A 216 14.30 -9.02 2.71
CA ASN A 216 13.58 -9.39 1.51
C ASN A 216 14.57 -9.39 0.34
N LEU A 217 14.85 -10.55 -0.23
CA LEU A 217 15.76 -10.73 -1.35
C LEU A 217 15.00 -11.34 -2.52
N GLY A 218 15.13 -10.78 -3.71
CA GLY A 218 14.37 -11.26 -4.85
C GLY A 218 15.03 -11.06 -6.21
N VAL A 219 14.64 -11.91 -7.13
CA VAL A 219 14.91 -11.81 -8.57
C VAL A 219 13.59 -11.81 -9.30
N PHE A 220 13.40 -10.84 -10.19
CA PHE A 220 12.15 -10.61 -10.88
C PHE A 220 12.38 -10.35 -12.38
N MET A 221 11.34 -10.58 -13.13
CA MET A 221 11.21 -10.38 -14.55
C MET A 221 9.77 -9.93 -14.88
N ASP A 222 9.42 -9.84 -16.13
CA ASP A 222 8.09 -9.45 -16.60
C ASP A 222 7.32 -10.59 -17.31
N ALA A 223 7.68 -11.84 -17.03
CA ALA A 223 7.21 -13.03 -17.74
C ALA A 223 5.66 -13.16 -17.85
N LEU A 224 4.91 -12.68 -16.84
CA LEU A 224 3.46 -12.65 -16.83
C LEU A 224 2.89 -11.24 -17.03
N SER A 225 3.74 -10.23 -17.08
CA SER A 225 3.37 -8.80 -17.15
C SER A 225 3.89 -8.11 -18.41
N GLU A 226 4.46 -8.85 -19.34
CA GLU A 226 4.88 -8.33 -20.64
C GLU A 226 3.77 -7.50 -21.29
N ASN A 227 4.11 -6.29 -21.73
CA ASN A 227 3.17 -5.31 -22.30
C ASN A 227 2.07 -4.79 -21.36
N GLN A 228 2.13 -5.04 -20.04
CA GLN A 228 1.19 -4.43 -19.10
C GLN A 228 1.67 -3.06 -18.64
N SER A 229 0.73 -2.21 -18.19
CA SER A 229 1.00 -0.81 -17.86
C SER A 229 2.00 -0.60 -16.73
N PHE A 230 2.26 -1.61 -15.92
CA PHE A 230 3.19 -1.60 -14.80
C PHE A 230 4.50 -2.35 -15.06
N SER A 231 4.64 -3.06 -16.18
CA SER A 231 5.90 -3.69 -16.58
C SER A 231 6.85 -2.63 -17.14
N THR A 232 8.01 -2.48 -16.55
CA THR A 232 9.02 -1.48 -16.96
C THR A 232 10.43 -2.02 -16.97
N TYR A 233 10.63 -3.29 -16.62
CA TYR A 233 11.95 -3.91 -16.51
C TYR A 233 11.92 -5.39 -16.91
N ASP A 234 12.80 -5.79 -17.82
CA ASP A 234 13.02 -7.20 -18.19
C ASP A 234 13.51 -8.05 -17.02
N HIS A 235 14.49 -7.53 -16.27
CA HIS A 235 15.16 -8.24 -15.19
C HIS A 235 15.47 -7.30 -14.05
N GLN A 236 15.28 -7.80 -12.83
CA GLN A 236 15.49 -7.02 -11.61
C GLN A 236 16.05 -7.91 -10.50
N VAL A 237 16.97 -7.37 -9.71
CA VAL A 237 17.49 -8.00 -8.48
C VAL A 237 17.32 -7.00 -7.35
N ILE A 238 16.77 -7.46 -6.24
CA ILE A 238 16.44 -6.60 -5.10
C ILE A 238 16.97 -7.22 -3.82
N GLY A 239 17.50 -6.38 -2.96
CA GLY A 239 17.85 -6.70 -1.59
C GLY A 239 17.36 -5.58 -0.66
N ARG A 240 16.55 -5.94 0.32
CA ARG A 240 16.14 -5.08 1.43
C ARG A 240 16.55 -5.73 2.74
N ILE A 241 17.16 -4.97 3.62
CA ILE A 241 17.54 -5.40 4.98
C ILE A 241 17.00 -4.36 5.95
N VAL A 242 16.30 -4.81 6.98
CA VAL A 242 15.73 -3.97 8.02
C VAL A 242 16.20 -4.42 9.38
N TRP A 243 16.66 -3.47 10.18
CA TRP A 243 16.99 -3.65 11.58
C TRP A 243 15.96 -2.97 12.46
N LEU A 244 15.51 -3.67 13.51
CA LEU A 244 14.52 -3.23 14.47
C LEU A 244 15.17 -3.08 15.87
N PRO A 245 15.94 -2.01 16.12
CA PRO A 245 16.62 -1.81 17.41
C PRO A 245 15.67 -1.84 18.59
N VAL A 246 14.44 -1.38 18.39
CA VAL A 246 13.34 -1.44 19.35
C VAL A 246 12.13 -2.01 18.64
N GLU A 247 11.57 -3.08 19.23
CA GLU A 247 10.41 -3.77 18.69
C GLU A 247 9.58 -4.32 19.84
N ASN A 248 8.48 -3.66 20.14
CA ASN A 248 7.47 -4.11 21.09
C ASN A 248 6.11 -3.50 20.75
N GLU A 249 5.05 -3.85 21.47
CA GLU A 249 3.68 -3.39 21.19
C GLU A 249 3.54 -1.86 21.20
N GLU A 250 4.29 -1.18 22.08
CA GLU A 250 4.20 0.28 22.25
C GLU A 250 5.16 1.04 21.33
N THR A 251 6.31 0.46 21.01
CA THR A 251 7.38 1.19 20.33
C THR A 251 8.07 0.33 19.29
N VAL A 252 8.22 0.89 18.09
CA VAL A 252 9.03 0.31 17.03
C VAL A 252 10.00 1.35 16.51
N LEU A 253 11.27 0.99 16.37
CA LEU A 253 12.25 1.72 15.59
C LEU A 253 12.71 0.84 14.44
N HIS A 254 12.42 1.26 13.23
CA HIS A 254 12.73 0.59 11.99
C HIS A 254 13.81 1.37 11.24
N ILE A 255 14.87 0.71 10.86
CA ILE A 255 15.96 1.25 10.03
C ILE A 255 16.18 0.27 8.87
N GLY A 256 15.92 0.71 7.65
CA GLY A 256 16.03 -0.11 6.44
C GLY A 256 17.03 0.44 5.43
N LEU A 257 17.61 -0.47 4.66
CA LEU A 257 18.44 -0.17 3.50
C LEU A 257 18.04 -1.10 2.36
N ASP A 258 17.70 -0.51 1.23
CA ASP A 258 17.25 -1.21 0.04
C ASP A 258 18.17 -0.92 -1.14
N LEU A 259 18.45 -1.96 -1.90
CA LEU A 259 19.19 -1.88 -3.16
C LEU A 259 18.43 -2.62 -4.26
N ARG A 260 18.29 -2.00 -5.41
CA ARG A 260 17.65 -2.55 -6.58
C ARG A 260 18.50 -2.32 -7.82
N TYR A 261 18.78 -3.37 -8.57
CA TYR A 261 19.33 -3.30 -9.91
C TYR A 261 18.25 -3.73 -10.90
N GLY A 262 18.03 -2.97 -11.97
CA GLY A 262 17.05 -3.28 -13.00
C GLY A 262 17.57 -3.01 -14.40
N LYS A 263 17.22 -3.90 -15.35
CA LYS A 263 17.41 -3.69 -16.78
C LYS A 263 16.06 -3.27 -17.38
N PRO A 264 15.94 -2.03 -17.90
CA PRO A 264 14.70 -1.55 -18.50
C PRO A 264 14.24 -2.44 -19.65
N ASP A 265 12.92 -2.57 -19.78
CA ASP A 265 12.26 -3.28 -20.87
C ASP A 265 12.67 -2.67 -22.23
N ASP A 266 13.03 -3.51 -23.21
CA ASP A 266 13.55 -3.12 -24.52
C ASP A 266 14.71 -2.11 -24.47
N GLY A 267 15.40 -1.99 -23.31
CA GLY A 267 16.45 -1.00 -23.11
C GLY A 267 15.94 0.45 -23.10
N ILE A 268 14.67 0.69 -22.85
CA ILE A 268 14.04 2.02 -22.82
C ILE A 268 13.53 2.33 -21.41
N LEU A 269 14.02 3.39 -20.81
CA LEU A 269 13.58 3.87 -19.50
C LEU A 269 12.66 5.08 -19.63
N ARG A 270 11.61 5.11 -18.84
CA ARG A 270 10.78 6.29 -18.58
C ARG A 270 10.33 6.30 -17.13
N ASN A 271 10.85 7.23 -16.34
CA ASN A 271 10.37 7.48 -14.98
C ASN A 271 9.31 8.57 -15.00
N LYS A 272 8.14 8.29 -14.47
CA LYS A 272 7.03 9.25 -14.43
C LYS A 272 6.14 9.01 -13.22
N SER A 273 5.56 10.08 -12.67
CA SER A 273 4.59 9.96 -11.59
C SER A 273 3.58 11.11 -11.59
N ARG A 274 2.40 10.82 -11.03
CA ARG A 274 1.35 11.79 -10.73
C ARG A 274 1.71 12.57 -9.46
N PRO A 275 1.08 13.73 -9.21
CA PRO A 275 1.37 14.57 -8.03
C PRO A 275 0.70 14.05 -6.74
N GLU A 276 0.65 12.74 -6.51
CA GLU A 276 -0.04 12.09 -5.39
C GLU A 276 -1.57 12.32 -5.43
N VAL A 277 -2.07 12.41 -6.64
CA VAL A 277 -3.50 12.53 -7.00
C VAL A 277 -3.75 11.66 -8.20
N PHE A 278 -4.61 10.66 -8.07
CA PHE A 278 -4.86 9.69 -9.12
C PHE A 278 -5.49 10.34 -10.37
N GLU A 279 -6.38 11.30 -10.18
CA GLU A 279 -7.12 11.98 -11.26
C GLU A 279 -6.25 13.00 -12.03
N ALA A 280 -5.07 13.35 -11.52
CA ALA A 280 -4.17 14.30 -12.16
C ALA A 280 -3.30 13.64 -13.26
N PRO A 281 -2.79 14.38 -14.25
CA PRO A 281 -1.78 13.92 -15.19
C PRO A 281 -0.43 13.67 -14.50
N PHE A 282 0.53 13.09 -15.23
CA PHE A 282 1.90 12.96 -14.76
C PHE A 282 2.58 14.33 -14.66
N PHE A 283 2.92 14.75 -13.44
CA PHE A 283 3.61 16.02 -13.20
C PHE A 283 5.10 15.91 -13.49
N ILE A 284 5.73 14.84 -13.04
CA ILE A 284 7.11 14.54 -13.36
C ILE A 284 7.17 13.40 -14.38
N ASP A 285 8.04 13.56 -15.38
CA ASP A 285 8.15 12.62 -16.49
C ASP A 285 9.46 12.86 -17.27
N THR A 286 10.36 11.92 -17.22
CA THR A 286 11.64 11.99 -17.93
C THR A 286 11.53 11.94 -19.45
N GLY A 287 10.36 11.53 -19.97
CA GLY A 287 10.24 11.01 -21.33
C GLY A 287 10.97 9.67 -21.47
N SER A 288 10.74 8.99 -22.57
CA SER A 288 11.43 7.74 -22.90
C SER A 288 12.83 8.01 -23.46
N PHE A 289 13.84 7.27 -22.97
CA PHE A 289 15.19 7.34 -23.47
C PHE A 289 15.93 5.99 -23.35
N PRO A 290 16.91 5.69 -24.21
CA PRO A 290 17.71 4.48 -24.11
C PRO A 290 18.49 4.42 -22.79
N ALA A 291 18.41 3.30 -22.09
CA ALA A 291 19.16 3.06 -20.87
C ALA A 291 19.50 1.57 -20.73
N LYS A 292 20.75 1.28 -20.34
CA LYS A 292 21.25 -0.09 -20.20
C LYS A 292 20.81 -0.73 -18.90
N SER A 293 20.79 0.05 -17.81
CA SER A 293 20.40 -0.41 -16.47
C SER A 293 20.13 0.76 -15.54
N THR A 294 19.46 0.44 -14.42
CA THR A 294 19.26 1.36 -13.28
C THR A 294 19.79 0.72 -12.01
N THR A 295 20.35 1.53 -11.11
CA THR A 295 20.63 1.15 -9.72
C THR A 295 19.89 2.12 -8.84
N THR A 296 18.97 1.59 -8.04
CA THR A 296 18.15 2.38 -7.11
C THR A 296 18.50 1.97 -5.69
N ALA A 297 18.63 2.95 -4.79
CA ALA A 297 18.77 2.71 -3.36
C ALA A 297 17.72 3.52 -2.61
N ASP A 298 17.29 2.98 -1.48
CA ASP A 298 16.41 3.65 -0.53
C ASP A 298 16.92 3.46 0.89
N PHE A 299 16.79 4.50 1.71
CA PHE A 299 17.10 4.48 3.12
C PHE A 299 15.84 4.79 3.91
N GLU A 300 15.38 3.84 4.72
CA GLU A 300 14.17 3.88 5.50
C GLU A 300 14.45 4.16 6.98
N THR A 301 13.69 5.06 7.58
CA THR A 301 13.71 5.28 9.03
C THR A 301 12.31 5.57 9.52
N TYR A 302 11.78 4.73 10.41
CA TYR A 302 10.49 4.92 11.03
C TYR A 302 10.55 4.71 12.53
N TYR A 303 9.97 5.63 13.28
CA TYR A 303 9.83 5.57 14.71
C TYR A 303 8.38 5.69 15.12
N ARG A 304 7.84 4.68 15.78
CA ARG A 304 6.44 4.62 16.22
C ARG A 304 6.38 4.43 17.75
N PRO A 305 6.35 5.53 18.56
CA PRO A 305 6.05 5.49 19.99
C PRO A 305 4.53 5.59 20.20
N GLY A 306 3.86 4.48 20.50
CA GLY A 306 2.41 4.43 20.71
C GLY A 306 1.63 4.90 19.48
N PRO A 307 0.69 5.86 19.64
CA PRO A 307 -0.16 6.35 18.56
C PRO A 307 0.53 7.31 17.57
N LEU A 308 1.77 7.71 17.83
CA LEU A 308 2.55 8.58 16.96
C LEU A 308 3.43 7.73 16.03
N LEU A 309 3.56 8.12 14.77
CA LEU A 309 4.49 7.59 13.79
C LEU A 309 5.24 8.74 13.13
N ILE A 310 6.56 8.63 13.09
CA ILE A 310 7.44 9.54 12.36
C ILE A 310 8.25 8.69 11.39
N GLY A 311 8.17 8.98 10.10
CA GLY A 311 8.83 8.20 9.06
C GLY A 311 9.52 9.05 8.03
N ASN A 312 10.58 8.50 7.45
CA ASN A 312 11.31 9.11 6.35
C ASN A 312 11.93 8.04 5.45
N GLU A 313 11.80 8.23 4.14
CA GLU A 313 12.52 7.48 3.12
C GLU A 313 13.27 8.44 2.18
N TYR A 314 14.50 8.08 1.83
CA TYR A 314 15.31 8.83 0.89
C TYR A 314 15.75 7.94 -0.27
N TYR A 315 15.27 8.28 -1.46
CA TYR A 315 15.45 7.53 -2.69
C TYR A 315 16.50 8.15 -3.58
N VAL A 316 17.35 7.31 -4.14
CA VAL A 316 18.29 7.69 -5.19
C VAL A 316 18.28 6.66 -6.31
N GLN A 317 18.39 7.12 -7.55
CA GLN A 317 18.54 6.25 -8.71
C GLN A 317 19.62 6.78 -9.64
N LYS A 318 20.61 5.93 -9.95
CA LYS A 318 21.59 6.15 -11.01
C LYS A 318 21.18 5.32 -12.24
N VAL A 319 21.20 5.96 -13.39
CA VAL A 319 20.88 5.32 -14.67
C VAL A 319 22.15 5.18 -15.51
N ASN A 320 22.41 3.99 -16.04
CA ASN A 320 23.47 3.78 -17.03
C ASN A 320 22.90 4.09 -18.42
N ALA A 321 23.07 5.32 -18.85
CA ALA A 321 22.61 5.85 -20.13
C ALA A 321 23.64 6.88 -20.66
N PRO A 322 24.79 6.43 -21.23
CA PRO A 322 25.88 7.32 -21.60
C PRO A 322 25.49 8.46 -22.56
N ASP A 323 24.56 8.20 -23.48
CA ASP A 323 24.02 9.21 -24.41
C ASP A 323 23.23 10.31 -23.74
N LYS A 324 22.86 10.11 -22.45
CA LYS A 324 22.16 11.07 -21.59
C LYS A 324 23.03 11.55 -20.41
N GLY A 325 24.32 11.20 -20.38
CA GLY A 325 25.24 11.60 -19.33
C GLY A 325 25.01 10.88 -18.00
N ASP A 326 24.52 9.63 -18.03
CA ASP A 326 24.27 8.80 -16.86
C ASP A 326 23.43 9.50 -15.78
N PRO A 327 22.16 9.78 -16.05
CA PRO A 327 21.31 10.60 -15.18
C PRO A 327 21.24 10.06 -13.75
N PHE A 328 21.11 11.01 -12.81
CA PHE A 328 20.90 10.73 -11.38
C PHE A 328 19.59 11.39 -10.91
N PHE A 329 18.72 10.61 -10.31
CA PHE A 329 17.42 11.05 -9.77
C PHE A 329 17.36 10.82 -8.27
N GLN A 330 16.58 11.65 -7.55
CA GLN A 330 16.46 11.54 -6.10
C GLN A 330 15.13 12.08 -5.58
N GLY A 331 14.79 11.70 -4.37
CA GLY A 331 13.61 12.23 -3.69
C GLY A 331 13.49 11.79 -2.25
N VAL A 332 12.53 12.41 -1.57
CA VAL A 332 12.26 12.20 -0.14
C VAL A 332 10.76 12.01 0.05
N ASP A 333 10.41 11.13 0.97
CA ASP A 333 9.08 11.01 1.56
C ASP A 333 9.20 11.06 3.09
N SER A 334 8.61 12.08 3.72
CA SER A 334 8.63 12.26 5.17
C SER A 334 7.21 12.36 5.69
N VAL A 335 6.89 11.62 6.75
CA VAL A 335 5.56 11.57 7.33
C VAL A 335 5.59 11.71 8.84
N VAL A 336 4.62 12.42 9.37
CA VAL A 336 4.24 12.40 10.78
C VAL A 336 2.76 12.08 10.85
N SER A 337 2.41 10.96 11.46
CA SER A 337 1.04 10.52 11.68
C SER A 337 0.77 10.37 13.16
N TRP A 338 -0.40 10.83 13.61
CA TRP A 338 -0.86 10.71 14.98
C TRP A 338 -2.30 10.24 15.03
N VAL A 339 -2.52 9.09 15.68
CA VAL A 339 -3.88 8.58 15.93
C VAL A 339 -4.42 9.27 17.19
N ALA A 340 -5.23 10.30 16.99
CA ALA A 340 -5.75 11.17 18.05
C ALA A 340 -6.66 10.45 19.05
N THR A 341 -7.25 9.34 18.66
CA THR A 341 -8.09 8.48 19.50
C THR A 341 -7.30 7.46 20.34
N GLY A 342 -5.98 7.34 20.08
CA GLY A 342 -5.04 6.58 20.91
C GLY A 342 -4.77 5.15 20.45
N GLU A 343 -5.32 4.71 19.31
CA GLU A 343 -4.95 3.43 18.67
C GLU A 343 -3.52 3.51 18.14
N THR A 344 -2.91 2.35 17.97
CA THR A 344 -1.53 2.22 17.49
C THR A 344 -1.52 1.42 16.19
N ARG A 345 -0.73 1.84 15.22
CA ARG A 345 -0.47 1.03 14.02
C ARG A 345 0.37 -0.18 14.39
N THR A 346 -0.14 -1.35 14.12
CA THR A 346 0.61 -2.60 14.27
C THR A 346 1.77 -2.63 13.29
N TYR A 347 2.87 -3.25 13.69
CA TYR A 347 4.01 -3.47 12.82
C TYR A 347 4.09 -4.96 12.45
N ASN A 348 4.07 -5.24 11.15
CA ASN A 348 4.28 -6.58 10.64
C ASN A 348 5.78 -6.86 10.57
N THR A 349 6.30 -7.68 11.49
CA THR A 349 7.73 -7.99 11.60
C THR A 349 8.25 -8.86 10.47
N ARG A 350 7.38 -9.55 9.75
CA ARG A 350 7.77 -10.40 8.62
C ARG A 350 7.85 -9.61 7.32
N GLY A 351 6.88 -8.73 7.08
CA GLY A 351 6.87 -7.85 5.92
C GLY A 351 7.74 -6.62 6.08
N GLY A 352 7.98 -6.18 7.30
CA GLY A 352 8.74 -4.97 7.58
C GLY A 352 7.96 -3.69 7.22
N PHE A 353 6.65 -3.63 7.54
CA PHE A 353 5.80 -2.47 7.29
C PHE A 353 4.75 -2.28 8.40
N PHE A 354 4.08 -1.12 8.40
CA PHE A 354 2.99 -0.83 9.33
C PHE A 354 1.64 -1.15 8.69
N GLU A 355 0.75 -1.73 9.49
CA GLU A 355 -0.62 -2.05 9.10
C GLU A 355 -1.56 -0.86 9.28
N GLN A 356 -2.82 -1.02 8.86
CA GLN A 356 -3.83 0.01 9.08
C GLN A 356 -4.18 0.15 10.57
N VAL A 357 -4.79 1.30 10.90
CA VAL A 357 -5.38 1.53 12.23
C VAL A 357 -6.69 0.76 12.34
N SER A 358 -6.82 -0.04 13.41
CA SER A 358 -8.07 -0.71 13.78
C SER A 358 -8.77 0.08 14.90
N PRO A 359 -9.99 0.57 14.70
CA PRO A 359 -10.68 1.36 15.71
C PRO A 359 -11.13 0.51 16.89
N ARG A 360 -10.74 0.89 18.12
CA ARG A 360 -11.17 0.22 19.36
C ARG A 360 -12.69 0.30 19.58
N HIS A 361 -13.31 1.36 19.09
CA HIS A 361 -14.74 1.64 19.22
C HIS A 361 -15.35 1.98 17.85
N PRO A 362 -15.65 0.97 17.01
CA PRO A 362 -16.20 1.17 15.67
C PRO A 362 -17.51 1.95 15.67
N VAL A 363 -17.70 2.80 14.66
CA VAL A 363 -18.93 3.64 14.52
C VAL A 363 -20.18 2.78 14.41
N PHE A 364 -20.12 1.69 13.67
CA PHE A 364 -21.27 0.79 13.49
C PHE A 364 -21.63 -0.05 14.73
N GLN A 365 -20.82 0.08 15.78
CA GLN A 365 -21.08 -0.51 17.10
C GLN A 365 -21.39 0.57 18.17
N GLY A 366 -21.73 1.79 17.73
CA GLY A 366 -22.06 2.91 18.62
C GLY A 366 -20.83 3.70 19.12
N GLY A 367 -19.64 3.41 18.61
CA GLY A 367 -18.43 4.15 18.91
C GLY A 367 -18.23 5.36 17.98
N ARG A 368 -17.06 5.99 18.08
CA ARG A 368 -16.68 7.17 17.28
C ARG A 368 -15.67 6.86 16.17
N GLY A 369 -15.26 5.59 16.02
CA GLY A 369 -14.18 5.20 15.13
C GLY A 369 -12.81 5.67 15.63
N ALA A 370 -11.79 5.49 14.80
CA ALA A 370 -10.45 6.02 15.05
C ALA A 370 -10.17 7.21 14.13
N TRP A 371 -9.46 8.22 14.66
CA TRP A 371 -9.10 9.43 13.93
C TRP A 371 -7.59 9.56 13.87
N GLU A 372 -7.05 9.62 12.66
CA GLU A 372 -5.62 9.80 12.40
C GLU A 372 -5.37 11.10 11.65
N ILE A 373 -4.44 11.90 12.16
CA ILE A 373 -3.99 13.15 11.55
C ILE A 373 -2.61 12.89 10.95
N VAL A 374 -2.46 13.13 9.66
CA VAL A 374 -1.22 12.88 8.92
C VAL A 374 -0.70 14.18 8.34
N ASN A 375 0.60 14.41 8.45
CA ASN A 375 1.31 15.45 7.74
C ASN A 375 2.44 14.82 6.96
N ARG A 376 2.46 15.01 5.65
CA ARG A 376 3.46 14.46 4.76
C ARG A 376 4.15 15.58 3.99
N PHE A 377 5.45 15.44 3.82
CA PHE A 377 6.25 16.21 2.88
C PHE A 377 6.93 15.27 1.89
N SER A 378 6.75 15.49 0.61
CA SER A 378 7.42 14.74 -0.45
C SER A 378 8.18 15.66 -1.39
N TYR A 379 9.32 15.18 -1.89
CA TYR A 379 10.13 15.85 -2.89
C TYR A 379 10.64 14.85 -3.93
N SER A 380 10.62 15.24 -5.19
CA SER A 380 11.08 14.42 -6.31
C SER A 380 11.86 15.28 -7.29
N ASP A 381 13.05 14.84 -7.68
CA ASP A 381 13.87 15.47 -8.70
C ASP A 381 14.22 14.43 -9.80
N LEU A 382 13.57 14.56 -10.94
CA LEU A 382 13.87 13.78 -12.14
C LEU A 382 14.58 14.61 -13.23
N THR A 383 15.29 15.66 -12.81
CA THR A 383 16.07 16.51 -13.72
C THR A 383 17.55 16.24 -13.54
N SER A 384 18.22 15.76 -14.59
CA SER A 384 19.66 15.50 -14.59
C SER A 384 20.23 15.67 -15.99
N GLY A 385 21.11 16.67 -16.19
CA GLY A 385 21.70 16.98 -17.48
C GLY A 385 20.64 17.23 -18.57
N PRO A 386 20.67 16.49 -19.69
CA PRO A 386 19.70 16.65 -20.77
C PRO A 386 18.32 16.07 -20.45
N VAL A 387 18.17 15.29 -19.38
CA VAL A 387 16.88 14.73 -18.95
C VAL A 387 16.14 15.75 -18.08
N GLN A 388 15.04 16.29 -18.57
CA GLN A 388 14.25 17.34 -17.92
C GLN A 388 12.91 16.79 -17.41
N GLY A 389 12.98 15.83 -16.48
CA GLY A 389 11.79 15.15 -15.93
C GLY A 389 10.96 15.98 -14.97
N GLY A 390 11.52 17.10 -14.47
CA GLY A 390 10.87 18.02 -13.54
C GLY A 390 11.25 17.77 -12.08
N LYS A 391 11.04 18.83 -11.27
CA LYS A 391 11.17 18.80 -9.81
C LYS A 391 9.82 19.14 -9.21
N PHE A 392 9.37 18.30 -8.30
CA PHE A 392 8.08 18.48 -7.64
C PHE A 392 8.21 18.29 -6.14
N TRP A 393 7.59 19.17 -5.37
CA TRP A 393 7.40 18.94 -3.94
C TRP A 393 5.95 19.19 -3.55
N ARG A 394 5.52 18.51 -2.50
CA ARG A 394 4.18 18.65 -1.97
C ARG A 394 4.19 18.51 -0.44
N PHE A 395 3.43 19.40 0.22
CA PHE A 395 3.05 19.26 1.62
C PHE A 395 1.58 18.86 1.70
N THR A 396 1.27 17.83 2.49
CA THR A 396 -0.04 17.18 2.50
C THR A 396 -0.52 16.93 3.93
N PRO A 397 -1.24 17.86 4.56
CA PRO A 397 -2.06 17.58 5.73
C PRO A 397 -3.29 16.75 5.34
N MET A 398 -3.63 15.77 6.15
CA MET A 398 -4.67 14.80 5.87
C MET A 398 -5.32 14.30 7.16
N VAL A 399 -6.59 13.92 7.07
CA VAL A 399 -7.34 13.27 8.14
C VAL A 399 -7.91 11.95 7.61
N ASN A 400 -7.64 10.87 8.33
CA ASN A 400 -8.23 9.56 8.14
C ASN A 400 -9.25 9.30 9.24
N TRP A 401 -10.46 8.91 8.89
CA TRP A 401 -11.47 8.46 9.82
C TRP A 401 -11.80 6.99 9.55
N TYR A 402 -11.31 6.12 10.41
CA TYR A 402 -11.60 4.69 10.39
C TYR A 402 -12.92 4.43 11.12
N LEU A 403 -13.99 4.24 10.35
CA LEU A 403 -15.32 3.97 10.92
C LEU A 403 -15.40 2.54 11.48
N SER A 404 -14.70 1.63 10.81
CA SER A 404 -14.49 0.22 11.21
C SER A 404 -13.24 -0.30 10.51
N ASP A 405 -12.88 -1.55 10.72
CA ASP A 405 -11.80 -2.22 9.97
C ASP A 405 -12.08 -2.28 8.46
N ASN A 406 -13.35 -2.14 8.08
CA ASN A 406 -13.81 -2.30 6.70
C ASN A 406 -14.10 -0.99 5.98
N VAL A 407 -14.28 0.12 6.71
CA VAL A 407 -14.72 1.40 6.14
C VAL A 407 -13.86 2.53 6.64
N ARG A 408 -13.22 3.25 5.73
CA ARG A 408 -12.42 4.44 6.01
C ARG A 408 -12.86 5.60 5.12
N LEU A 409 -12.91 6.80 5.68
CA LEU A 409 -13.04 8.06 4.97
C LEU A 409 -11.72 8.83 5.09
N GLU A 410 -11.28 9.40 3.99
CA GLU A 410 -10.03 10.14 3.90
C GLU A 410 -10.29 11.52 3.32
N MET A 411 -9.69 12.54 3.93
CA MET A 411 -9.77 13.93 3.49
C MET A 411 -8.39 14.54 3.49
N THR A 412 -8.00 15.12 2.38
CA THR A 412 -6.67 15.69 2.18
C THR A 412 -6.75 17.08 1.59
N TYR A 413 -5.92 17.96 2.11
CA TYR A 413 -5.47 19.16 1.45
C TYR A 413 -4.00 19.00 1.07
N GLY A 414 -3.58 19.46 -0.09
CA GLY A 414 -2.17 19.46 -0.49
C GLY A 414 -1.79 20.81 -1.10
N TYR A 415 -0.58 21.26 -0.84
CA TYR A 415 0.04 22.37 -1.56
C TYR A 415 1.36 21.90 -2.15
N GLY A 416 1.53 22.06 -3.46
CA GLY A 416 2.73 21.61 -4.16
C GLY A 416 3.17 22.56 -5.25
N SER A 417 4.46 22.45 -5.61
CA SER A 417 5.10 23.25 -6.64
C SER A 417 5.84 22.36 -7.63
N LEU A 418 5.56 22.54 -8.91
CA LEU A 418 6.22 21.87 -10.01
C LEU A 418 7.12 22.85 -10.75
N ASN A 419 8.41 22.52 -10.84
CA ASN A 419 9.36 23.19 -11.73
C ASN A 419 9.72 22.24 -12.88
N ARG A 420 9.32 22.60 -14.10
CA ARG A 420 9.59 21.81 -15.29
C ARG A 420 9.71 22.73 -16.52
N PHE A 421 10.68 22.47 -17.36
CA PHE A 421 10.97 23.26 -18.58
C PHE A 421 11.11 24.77 -18.33
N GLY A 422 11.73 25.15 -17.19
CA GLY A 422 11.95 26.55 -16.82
C GLY A 422 10.73 27.27 -16.27
N LEU A 423 9.58 26.62 -16.14
CA LEU A 423 8.36 27.18 -15.57
C LEU A 423 8.10 26.57 -14.19
N THR A 424 7.83 27.42 -13.19
CA THR A 424 7.45 26.99 -11.84
C THR A 424 6.01 27.39 -11.57
N GLY A 425 5.16 26.40 -11.31
CA GLY A 425 3.73 26.59 -11.01
C GLY A 425 3.33 25.93 -9.70
N ASN A 426 2.39 26.56 -8.99
CA ASN A 426 1.88 26.09 -7.71
C ASN A 426 0.44 25.61 -7.84
N THR A 427 0.14 24.50 -7.15
CA THR A 427 -1.18 23.88 -7.14
C THR A 427 -1.60 23.56 -5.72
N GLN A 428 -2.85 23.88 -5.40
CA GLN A 428 -3.54 23.37 -4.23
C GLN A 428 -4.41 22.18 -4.66
N PHE A 429 -4.40 21.12 -3.86
CA PHE A 429 -5.09 19.87 -4.12
C PHE A 429 -6.10 19.61 -2.99
N PHE A 430 -7.33 19.29 -3.35
CA PHE A 430 -8.36 18.87 -2.41
C PHE A 430 -8.83 17.51 -2.83
N GLN A 431 -8.69 16.50 -1.96
CA GLN A 431 -9.07 15.13 -2.28
C GLN A 431 -9.90 14.54 -1.14
N THR A 432 -10.84 13.68 -1.52
CA THR A 432 -11.58 12.84 -0.59
C THR A 432 -11.66 11.44 -1.15
N ARG A 433 -11.61 10.43 -0.28
CA ARG A 433 -11.72 9.02 -0.64
C ARG A 433 -12.66 8.30 0.32
N ILE A 434 -13.45 7.40 -0.24
CA ILE A 434 -14.15 6.36 0.51
C ILE A 434 -13.44 5.05 0.20
N GLN A 435 -13.00 4.38 1.26
CA GLN A 435 -12.40 3.05 1.18
C GLN A 435 -13.34 2.03 1.78
N LEU A 436 -13.62 0.97 1.04
CA LEU A 436 -14.35 -0.21 1.50
C LEU A 436 -13.45 -1.43 1.32
N GLN A 437 -13.39 -2.32 2.32
CA GLN A 437 -12.63 -3.56 2.25
C GLN A 437 -13.31 -4.69 3.04
N LEU A 438 -13.07 -5.94 2.58
CA LEU A 438 -13.57 -7.18 3.20
C LEU A 438 -12.42 -8.11 3.51
#